data_4aeb6ae5f227c19a3df923b49138e6e3
#
_entry.id   4aeb6ae5f227c19a3df923b49138e6e3
#
_cell.length_a   1.000
_cell.length_b   1.000
_cell.length_c   1.000
_cell.angle_alpha   90.00
_cell.angle_beta   90.00
_cell.angle_gamma   90.00
#
_symmetry.space_group_name_H-M   'P 1'
#
loop_
_entity.id
_entity.type
_entity.pdbx_description
1 polymer ?
#
loop_
_entity_poly.entity_id
_entity_poly.type
_entity_poly.pdbx_seq_one_letter_code
_entity_poly.pdbx_strand_id
1 'polypeptide(L)'
;MQSGVLLYCFDTPQCAYSRIAHKTVPLIQHHLGLPVTVVTDSVTAESLKGLEVNTIIGEYSQGNTKMGRPWYNLERHLAYEHSPYDRTLVLDVDYFVFSKKLLTLMDAEDDFLIHSAAFDLTIDRSTPMIERA
;
A
#
# COMPACT_ATOMS: atom_id res chain seq x y z
N MET A 1 18.87 -0.52 -10.55
CA MET A 1 17.72 0.15 -9.89
C MET A 1 16.77 -0.90 -9.35
N GLN A 2 16.53 -0.90 -8.05
CA GLN A 2 15.69 -1.91 -7.41
C GLN A 2 14.24 -1.46 -7.36
N SER A 3 13.34 -2.31 -7.84
CA SER A 3 11.91 -2.10 -7.79
C SER A 3 11.26 -3.03 -6.77
N GLY A 4 10.20 -2.57 -6.14
CA GLY A 4 9.48 -3.38 -5.17
C GLY A 4 8.07 -2.88 -4.89
N VAL A 5 7.37 -3.63 -4.07
CA VAL A 5 5.99 -3.32 -3.67
C VAL A 5 5.97 -2.95 -2.19
N LEU A 6 5.26 -1.88 -1.86
CA LEU A 6 5.05 -1.42 -0.50
C LEU A 6 3.58 -1.56 -0.13
N LEU A 7 3.31 -2.24 0.97
CA LEU A 7 1.97 -2.41 1.53
C LEU A 7 1.91 -1.82 2.93
N TYR A 8 0.75 -1.33 3.32
CA TYR A 8 0.44 -0.93 4.69
C TYR A 8 -0.57 -1.91 5.26
N CYS A 9 -0.20 -2.59 6.34
CA CYS A 9 -1.02 -3.64 6.94
C CYS A 9 -1.07 -3.48 8.45
N PHE A 10 -2.21 -3.07 8.96
CA PHE A 10 -2.46 -2.90 10.40
C PHE A 10 -3.75 -3.61 10.74
N ASP A 11 -3.68 -4.61 11.61
CA ASP A 11 -4.89 -5.25 12.12
C ASP A 11 -5.68 -4.27 12.99
N THR A 12 -6.98 -4.31 12.84
CA THR A 12 -7.91 -3.50 13.61
C THR A 12 -8.88 -4.40 14.38
N PRO A 13 -9.59 -3.88 15.40
CA PRO A 13 -10.62 -4.69 16.07
C PRO A 13 -11.72 -5.21 15.13
N GLN A 14 -11.93 -4.52 14.00
CA GLN A 14 -12.96 -4.89 13.02
C GLN A 14 -12.46 -5.80 11.92
N CYS A 15 -11.17 -5.81 11.64
CA CYS A 15 -10.62 -6.55 10.51
C CYS A 15 -9.18 -6.98 10.75
N ALA A 16 -8.93 -8.27 10.54
CA ALA A 16 -7.58 -8.84 10.56
C ALA A 16 -6.96 -8.74 9.15
N TYR A 17 -6.43 -7.58 8.80
CA TYR A 17 -5.82 -7.34 7.50
C TYR A 17 -4.61 -8.25 7.25
N SER A 18 -3.92 -8.70 8.30
CA SER A 18 -2.84 -9.68 8.17
C SER A 18 -3.28 -10.99 7.52
N ARG A 19 -4.53 -11.42 7.76
CA ARG A 19 -5.10 -12.60 7.11
C ARG A 19 -5.28 -12.39 5.62
N ILE A 20 -5.67 -11.18 5.23
CA ILE A 20 -5.77 -10.82 3.81
C ILE A 20 -4.38 -10.81 3.18
N ALA A 21 -3.38 -10.27 3.87
CA ALA A 21 -1.99 -10.24 3.39
C ALA A 21 -1.45 -11.64 3.07
N HIS A 22 -1.80 -12.65 3.87
CA HIS A 22 -1.41 -14.04 3.61
C HIS A 22 -1.95 -14.57 2.27
N LYS A 23 -2.99 -13.95 1.73
CA LYS A 23 -3.56 -14.29 0.43
C LYS A 23 -3.04 -13.38 -0.69
N THR A 24 -2.90 -12.09 -0.43
CA THR A 24 -2.52 -11.12 -1.47
C THR A 24 -1.02 -11.09 -1.75
N VAL A 25 -0.19 -11.21 -0.73
CA VAL A 25 1.27 -11.15 -0.89
C VAL A 25 1.81 -12.25 -1.81
N PRO A 26 1.40 -13.54 -1.65
CA PRO A 26 1.86 -14.57 -2.59
C PRO A 26 1.46 -14.31 -4.04
N LEU A 27 0.29 -13.71 -4.28
CA LEU A 27 -0.15 -13.34 -5.63
C LEU A 27 0.74 -12.24 -6.23
N ILE A 28 1.08 -11.25 -5.43
CA ILE A 28 2.01 -10.18 -5.83
C ILE A 28 3.36 -10.78 -6.23
N GLN A 29 3.91 -11.63 -5.38
CA GLN A 29 5.21 -12.25 -5.60
C GLN A 29 5.19 -13.16 -6.84
N HIS A 30 4.12 -13.92 -7.02
CA HIS A 30 3.99 -14.83 -8.15
C HIS A 30 3.84 -14.07 -9.49
N HIS A 31 2.95 -13.09 -9.54
CA HIS A 31 2.64 -12.40 -10.80
C HIS A 31 3.63 -11.30 -11.14
N LEU A 32 4.12 -10.55 -10.15
CA LEU A 32 5.02 -9.43 -10.39
C LEU A 32 6.49 -9.78 -10.21
N GLY A 33 6.80 -10.83 -9.45
CA GLY A 33 8.18 -11.22 -9.18
C GLY A 33 8.99 -10.15 -8.44
N LEU A 34 8.31 -9.25 -7.71
CA LEU A 34 8.94 -8.14 -7.00
C LEU A 34 9.03 -8.44 -5.50
N PRO A 35 10.07 -7.94 -4.82
CA PRO A 35 10.12 -8.00 -3.37
C PRO A 35 9.00 -7.15 -2.76
N VAL A 36 8.51 -7.58 -1.61
CA VAL A 36 7.42 -6.92 -0.89
C VAL A 36 7.92 -6.47 0.47
N THR A 37 7.67 -5.21 0.78
CA THR A 37 7.87 -4.63 2.11
C THR A 37 6.52 -4.23 2.69
N VAL A 38 6.29 -4.57 3.95
CA VAL A 38 5.04 -4.26 4.65
C VAL A 38 5.34 -3.31 5.80
N VAL A 39 4.69 -2.14 5.80
CA VAL A 39 4.67 -1.24 6.95
C VAL A 39 3.54 -1.68 7.86
N THR A 40 3.87 -1.96 9.11
CA THR A 40 2.95 -2.59 10.06
C THR A 40 3.30 -2.17 11.49
N ASP A 41 2.48 -2.54 12.45
CA ASP A 41 2.82 -2.42 13.87
C ASP A 41 3.42 -3.73 14.40
N SER A 42 3.97 -3.68 15.63
CA SER A 42 4.64 -4.84 16.22
C SER A 42 3.69 -6.03 16.48
N VAL A 43 2.43 -5.76 16.78
CA VAL A 43 1.43 -6.81 17.02
C VAL A 43 1.04 -7.49 15.72
N THR A 44 0.71 -6.71 14.70
CA THR A 44 0.34 -7.24 13.38
C THR A 44 1.51 -7.98 12.74
N ALA A 45 2.76 -7.52 12.95
CA ALA A 45 3.94 -8.17 12.41
C ALA A 45 4.05 -9.64 12.84
N GLU A 46 3.64 -9.98 14.06
CA GLU A 46 3.61 -11.37 14.52
C GLU A 46 2.68 -12.24 13.67
N SER A 47 1.55 -11.68 13.24
CA SER A 47 0.59 -12.38 12.37
C SER A 47 1.04 -12.49 10.93
N LEU A 48 2.08 -11.74 10.53
CA LEU A 48 2.66 -11.82 9.19
C LEU A 48 3.79 -12.85 9.08
N LYS A 49 4.17 -13.49 10.17
CA LYS A 49 5.20 -14.54 10.16
C LYS A 49 4.82 -15.65 9.18
N GLY A 50 5.81 -16.15 8.46
CA GLY A 50 5.60 -17.15 7.42
C GLY A 50 5.50 -16.55 6.01
N LEU A 51 5.30 -15.26 5.88
CA LEU A 51 5.39 -14.55 4.60
C LEU A 51 6.84 -14.11 4.35
N GLU A 52 7.30 -14.25 3.12
CA GLU A 52 8.61 -13.75 2.69
C GLU A 52 8.52 -12.25 2.39
N VAL A 53 8.42 -11.45 3.42
CA VAL A 53 8.32 -10.00 3.31
C VAL A 53 9.32 -9.32 4.22
N ASN A 54 9.77 -8.13 3.84
CA ASN A 54 10.44 -7.22 4.75
C ASN A 54 9.39 -6.48 5.53
N THR A 55 9.61 -6.27 6.82
CA THR A 55 8.67 -5.50 7.64
C THR A 55 9.34 -4.22 8.13
N ILE A 56 8.57 -3.13 8.12
CA ILE A 56 8.96 -1.86 8.72
C ILE A 56 7.92 -1.58 9.80
N ILE A 57 8.39 -1.43 11.04
CA ILE A 57 7.49 -1.10 12.14
C ILE A 57 7.22 0.39 12.11
N GLY A 58 6.01 0.75 11.72
CA GLY A 58 5.52 2.13 11.75
C GLY A 58 4.86 2.43 13.08
N GLU A 59 4.99 3.66 13.52
CA GLU A 59 4.27 4.12 14.69
C GLU A 59 2.86 4.52 14.27
N TYR A 60 1.87 3.77 14.77
CA TYR A 60 0.49 4.18 14.63
C TYR A 60 0.23 5.36 15.55
N SER A 61 0.01 6.54 14.98
CA SER A 61 -0.38 7.70 15.76
C SER A 61 -1.84 7.59 16.18
N GLN A 62 -2.09 7.44 17.47
CA GLN A 62 -3.44 7.38 18.01
C GLN A 62 -4.26 8.67 17.78
N GLY A 63 -3.60 9.76 17.39
CA GLY A 63 -4.26 11.01 17.04
C GLY A 63 -4.80 11.11 15.64
N ASN A 64 -4.51 10.12 14.79
CA ASN A 64 -4.94 10.16 13.41
C ASN A 64 -6.42 9.80 13.29
N THR A 65 -7.25 10.79 12.95
CA THR A 65 -8.69 10.61 12.81
C THR A 65 -9.16 11.16 11.47
N LYS A 66 -10.19 10.52 10.92
CA LYS A 66 -10.94 11.00 9.77
C LYS A 66 -12.41 10.92 10.11
N MET A 67 -13.11 12.06 10.05
CA MET A 67 -14.53 12.13 10.41
C MET A 67 -14.81 11.62 11.84
N GLY A 68 -13.89 11.91 12.78
CA GLY A 68 -14.02 11.50 14.19
C GLY A 68 -13.74 10.04 14.48
N ARG A 69 -13.26 9.27 13.49
CA ARG A 69 -12.91 7.85 13.64
C ARG A 69 -11.42 7.62 13.42
N PRO A 70 -10.80 6.62 14.06
CA PRO A 70 -9.42 6.27 13.81
C PRO A 70 -9.19 5.98 12.32
N TRP A 71 -8.16 6.57 11.73
CA TRP A 71 -7.81 6.36 10.33
C TRP A 71 -6.44 5.71 10.21
N TYR A 72 -6.42 4.44 9.84
CA TYR A 72 -5.22 3.61 9.79
C TYR A 72 -4.39 3.82 8.51
N ASN A 73 -4.93 4.50 7.51
CA ASN A 73 -4.26 4.70 6.22
C ASN A 73 -3.51 6.03 6.10
N LEU A 74 -3.49 6.84 7.18
CA LEU A 74 -2.87 8.17 7.12
C LEU A 74 -1.37 8.10 6.81
N GLU A 75 -0.68 7.05 7.27
CA GLU A 75 0.76 6.88 7.09
C GLU A 75 1.19 6.67 5.62
N ARG A 76 0.26 6.43 4.71
CA ARG A 76 0.57 6.23 3.29
C ARG A 76 1.24 7.42 2.62
N HIS A 77 1.03 8.62 3.12
CA HIS A 77 1.72 9.81 2.60
C HIS A 77 3.23 9.76 2.84
N LEU A 78 3.68 8.89 3.74
CA LEU A 78 5.10 8.67 4.03
C LEU A 78 5.71 7.55 3.18
N ALA A 79 5.01 7.05 2.16
CA ALA A 79 5.47 5.93 1.35
C ALA A 79 6.85 6.18 0.73
N TYR A 80 7.13 7.40 0.31
CA TYR A 80 8.44 7.78 -0.22
C TYR A 80 9.56 7.59 0.81
N GLU A 81 9.29 7.94 2.06
CA GLU A 81 10.26 7.82 3.15
C GLU A 81 10.40 6.37 3.64
N HIS A 82 9.31 5.62 3.67
CA HIS A 82 9.30 4.24 4.13
C HIS A 82 9.91 3.26 3.13
N SER A 83 9.80 3.56 1.84
CA SER A 83 10.20 2.60 0.81
C SER A 83 11.71 2.36 0.80
N PRO A 84 12.15 1.09 0.80
CA PRO A 84 13.55 0.73 0.60
C PRO A 84 13.93 0.61 -0.88
N TYR A 85 13.01 0.89 -1.81
CA TYR A 85 13.21 0.68 -3.24
C TYR A 85 13.39 1.99 -3.99
N ASP A 86 14.10 1.91 -5.12
CA ASP A 86 14.24 3.05 -6.03
C ASP A 86 12.94 3.34 -6.79
N ARG A 87 12.23 2.27 -7.15
CA ARG A 87 10.89 2.36 -7.72
C ARG A 87 9.93 1.55 -6.88
N THR A 88 8.85 2.18 -6.47
CA THR A 88 7.91 1.58 -5.53
C THR A 88 6.50 1.58 -6.08
N LEU A 89 5.90 0.40 -6.09
CA LEU A 89 4.48 0.24 -6.35
C LEU A 89 3.76 0.15 -5.00
N VAL A 90 2.96 1.15 -4.66
CA VAL A 90 2.18 1.17 -3.41
C VAL A 90 0.81 0.59 -3.71
N LEU A 91 0.49 -0.51 -3.04
CA LEU A 91 -0.79 -1.20 -3.21
C LEU A 91 -1.53 -1.29 -1.88
N ASP A 92 -2.84 -1.37 -1.94
CA ASP A 92 -3.64 -1.75 -0.78
C ASP A 92 -3.42 -3.23 -0.45
N VAL A 93 -3.43 -3.56 0.84
CA VAL A 93 -3.23 -4.96 1.28
C VAL A 93 -4.34 -5.89 0.76
N ASP A 94 -5.51 -5.36 0.50
CA ASP A 94 -6.67 -6.08 -0.06
C ASP A 94 -6.77 -5.99 -1.58
N TYR A 95 -5.72 -5.54 -2.25
CA TYR A 95 -5.64 -5.53 -3.72
C TYR A 95 -5.11 -6.87 -4.21
N PHE A 96 -5.92 -7.59 -4.97
CA PHE A 96 -5.58 -8.92 -5.51
C PHE A 96 -4.97 -8.78 -6.90
N VAL A 97 -3.72 -9.20 -7.05
CA VAL A 97 -2.99 -9.16 -8.32
C VAL A 97 -3.16 -10.50 -9.03
N PHE A 98 -3.71 -10.47 -10.25
CA PHE A 98 -3.95 -11.68 -11.04
C PHE A 98 -3.19 -11.70 -12.38
N SER A 99 -2.35 -10.70 -12.64
CA SER A 99 -1.57 -10.63 -13.89
C SER A 99 -0.32 -9.79 -13.71
N LYS A 100 0.54 -9.77 -14.74
CA LYS A 100 1.75 -8.93 -14.75
C LYS A 100 1.51 -7.51 -15.22
N LYS A 101 0.29 -7.09 -15.48
CA LYS A 101 0.00 -5.77 -16.10
C LYS A 101 0.58 -4.59 -15.33
N LEU A 102 0.63 -4.67 -14.00
CA LEU A 102 1.19 -3.60 -13.17
C LEU A 102 2.69 -3.39 -13.40
N LEU A 103 3.41 -4.38 -13.94
CA LEU A 103 4.83 -4.21 -14.24
C LEU A 103 5.10 -3.13 -15.28
N THR A 104 4.14 -2.83 -16.14
CA THR A 104 4.28 -1.74 -17.13
C THR A 104 4.46 -0.38 -16.47
N LEU A 105 3.94 -0.19 -15.25
CA LEU A 105 4.11 1.04 -14.50
C LEU A 105 5.54 1.22 -13.99
N MET A 106 6.26 0.12 -13.80
CA MET A 106 7.64 0.17 -13.30
C MET A 106 8.62 0.66 -14.36
N ASP A 107 8.24 0.61 -15.63
CA ASP A 107 9.05 1.07 -16.76
C ASP A 107 8.75 2.53 -17.13
N ALA A 108 7.76 3.16 -16.52
CA ALA A 108 7.41 4.55 -16.78
C ALA A 108 8.52 5.49 -16.32
N GLU A 109 8.72 6.58 -17.04
CA GLU A 109 9.73 7.60 -16.73
C GLU A 109 9.24 8.64 -15.72
N ASP A 110 7.95 8.61 -15.39
CA ASP A 110 7.34 9.57 -14.48
C ASP A 110 7.82 9.35 -13.04
N ASP A 111 8.03 10.46 -12.33
CA ASP A 111 8.44 10.42 -10.92
C ASP A 111 7.30 9.98 -10.01
N PHE A 112 6.06 10.22 -10.43
CA PHE A 112 4.87 9.88 -9.65
C PHE A 112 3.70 9.54 -10.58
N LEU A 113 3.04 8.41 -10.29
CA LEU A 113 1.85 7.97 -11.02
C LEU A 113 0.72 7.70 -10.04
N ILE A 114 -0.49 8.07 -10.43
CA ILE A 114 -1.69 7.77 -9.66
C ILE A 114 -2.79 7.26 -10.60
N HIS A 115 -3.68 6.44 -10.07
CA HIS A 115 -4.80 5.90 -10.85
C HIS A 115 -5.69 7.03 -11.40
N SER A 116 -6.04 6.93 -12.68
CA SER A 116 -6.83 7.98 -13.37
C SER A 116 -8.25 8.16 -12.83
N ALA A 117 -8.75 7.20 -12.06
CA ALA A 117 -10.07 7.27 -11.42
C ALA A 117 -10.03 7.86 -10.00
N ALA A 118 -8.96 8.57 -9.63
CA ALA A 118 -8.89 9.27 -8.36
C ALA A 118 -9.74 10.55 -8.42
N PHE A 119 -10.63 10.74 -7.45
CA PHE A 119 -11.56 11.87 -7.39
C PHE A 119 -11.50 12.56 -6.03
N ASP A 120 -11.67 13.87 -6.04
CA ASP A 120 -11.88 14.64 -4.83
C ASP A 120 -13.32 14.46 -4.36
N LEU A 121 -13.51 13.92 -3.17
CA LEU A 121 -14.83 13.63 -2.60
C LEU A 121 -15.58 14.88 -2.12
N THR A 122 -14.90 16.02 -2.03
CA THR A 122 -15.51 17.29 -1.57
C THR A 122 -16.06 18.15 -2.71
N ILE A 123 -15.79 17.77 -3.97
CA ILE A 123 -16.18 18.51 -5.16
C ILE A 123 -16.94 17.56 -6.09
N ASP A 124 -17.31 18.04 -7.27
CA ASP A 124 -17.95 17.23 -8.31
C ASP A 124 -17.10 16.00 -8.65
N ARG A 125 -17.65 14.81 -8.44
CA ARG A 125 -16.99 13.54 -8.68
C ARG A 125 -16.73 13.23 -10.15
N SER A 126 -17.32 14.00 -11.07
CA SER A 126 -17.09 13.81 -12.50
C SER A 126 -15.69 14.26 -12.95
N THR A 127 -15.00 15.07 -12.14
CA THR A 127 -13.69 15.60 -12.49
C THR A 127 -12.59 14.90 -11.68
N PRO A 128 -11.65 14.16 -12.34
CA PRO A 128 -10.54 13.54 -11.65
C PRO A 128 -9.63 14.56 -10.94
N MET A 129 -9.07 14.18 -9.80
CA MET A 129 -8.16 15.04 -9.02
C MET A 129 -6.94 15.48 -9.82
N ILE A 130 -6.41 14.62 -10.68
CA ILE A 130 -5.23 14.90 -11.51
C ILE A 130 -5.48 16.07 -12.44
N GLU A 131 -6.68 16.17 -13.01
CA GLU A 131 -7.02 17.25 -13.93
C GLU A 131 -7.19 18.62 -13.25
N ARG A 132 -7.28 18.63 -11.92
CA ARG A 132 -7.46 19.84 -11.12
C ARG A 132 -6.15 20.36 -10.50
N ALA A 133 -5.13 19.55 -10.56
CA ALA A 133 -3.82 19.95 -10.10
C ALA A 133 -3.15 20.88 -11.15
#